data_e86306c7df31fa52b2133e395890ea43
#
_entry.id   e86306c7df31fa52b2133e395890ea43
#
_cell.length_a   1.000
_cell.length_b   1.000
_cell.length_c   1.000
_cell.angle_alpha   90.00
_cell.angle_beta   90.00
_cell.angle_gamma   90.00
#
_symmetry.space_group_name_H-M   'P 1'
#
loop_
_entity.id
_entity.type
_entity.pdbx_description
1 polymer ?
#
loop_
_entity_poly.entity_id
_entity_poly.type
_entity_poly.pdbx_seq_one_letter_code
_entity_poly.pdbx_strand_id
1 'polypeptide(L)'
;MFSSTFSHQIGKEGDKMAALPSGNIPVLVLKEGTERTRGKEAQRNNIMAAKIVAETVKSTLGPRGMDKMLVTSLGDVTITNDGATILKDLDIQHPAAKMLVEVAKTQDNEVGDGTTTAAVLAGELLAKAEHLLDQNVHPTVIINGYKKASDKAQEILNSIALPISIKDDKLLLDVALTSMGSKGITAAKEYFAKLSMEAVKQIVEKSNGGIRADIDLVKVLKKHGRSLDETELVKGVVIDKEVASSQMPKRVENANIALLNAKLEIEKTEFDAKINIDSPDQMKMFLDEEERMLREMADKVGSTGANVLLCEKGIDDLALHFLAKNKILAVKSVSSSDMEKLARAAGGEIVGRVKDLSPDSLGEAKIVEEVKIGEDKLVYIRECKNPKAVTVVIRGGSEHVVDEAERSLHDALCVVRNAIEDGKIVAGGGSSEAEVSR
;
A
#
# COMPACT_ATOMS: atom_id res chain seq x y z
N MET A 1 16.41 50.63 17.52
CA MET A 1 16.16 51.64 16.49
C MET A 1 16.72 51.10 15.21
N PHE A 2 15.92 50.51 14.41
CA PHE A 2 15.77 50.53 12.97
C PHE A 2 14.66 49.54 12.65
N SER A 3 13.49 50.06 12.83
CA SER A 3 12.22 49.47 12.39
C SER A 3 11.92 50.04 11.01
N SER A 4 11.27 49.19 10.22
CA SER A 4 10.39 49.55 9.09
C SER A 4 11.01 50.04 7.80
N THR A 5 10.48 49.47 6.78
CA THR A 5 10.28 49.88 5.39
C THR A 5 10.95 48.99 4.36
N PHE A 6 10.38 47.81 4.20
CA PHE A 6 10.36 47.10 2.91
C PHE A 6 9.04 46.37 2.73
N SER A 7 7.95 47.10 2.82
CA SER A 7 6.65 46.67 2.29
C SER A 7 6.12 47.86 1.50
N HIS A 8 6.18 47.79 0.24
CA HIS A 8 5.39 48.48 -0.81
C HIS A 8 6.21 48.63 -2.06
N GLN A 9 6.05 47.72 -2.95
CA GLN A 9 6.03 47.98 -4.41
C GLN A 9 6.25 46.69 -5.22
N ILE A 10 5.51 45.64 -4.91
CA ILE A 10 5.25 44.56 -5.87
C ILE A 10 3.75 44.32 -5.85
N GLY A 11 3.06 45.09 -6.55
CA GLY A 11 1.64 44.95 -6.76
C GLY A 11 1.18 46.04 -7.67
N LYS A 12 0.80 45.73 -8.86
CA LYS A 12 -0.05 46.51 -9.77
C LYS A 12 0.39 46.55 -11.24
N GLU A 13 1.10 45.57 -11.74
CA GLU A 13 1.22 45.44 -13.21
C GLU A 13 0.70 44.11 -13.81
N GLY A 14 0.19 43.20 -12.97
CA GLY A 14 -0.35 41.89 -13.41
C GLY A 14 -1.80 41.89 -13.89
N ASP A 15 -2.57 42.91 -13.62
CA ASP A 15 -4.04 42.84 -13.69
C ASP A 15 -4.69 43.38 -14.98
N LYS A 16 -3.96 43.61 -16.03
CA LYS A 16 -4.56 44.33 -17.20
C LYS A 16 -4.67 43.57 -18.51
N MET A 17 -4.59 42.25 -18.58
CA MET A 17 -4.68 41.57 -19.87
C MET A 17 -5.51 40.31 -19.93
N ALA A 18 -6.74 40.36 -19.48
CA ALA A 18 -7.70 39.27 -19.74
C ALA A 18 -9.09 39.73 -20.08
N ALA A 19 -9.24 40.97 -20.52
CA ALA A 19 -10.54 41.49 -21.00
C ALA A 19 -10.54 41.56 -22.52
N LEU A 20 -11.43 40.80 -23.18
CA LEU A 20 -11.84 41.03 -24.56
C LEU A 20 -12.97 42.06 -24.55
N PRO A 21 -12.90 43.18 -25.32
CA PRO A 21 -13.98 44.15 -25.37
C PRO A 21 -15.11 43.61 -26.21
N SER A 22 -16.18 43.21 -25.58
CA SER A 22 -17.45 42.91 -26.22
C SER A 22 -18.53 43.62 -25.43
N GLY A 23 -18.90 44.84 -25.90
CA GLY A 23 -19.92 45.62 -25.26
C GLY A 23 -19.63 45.94 -23.79
N ASN A 24 -20.12 46.97 -23.22
CA ASN A 24 -19.86 47.58 -21.91
C ASN A 24 -19.71 46.69 -20.65
N ILE A 25 -19.43 45.38 -20.79
CA ILE A 25 -19.18 44.48 -19.66
C ILE A 25 -17.83 43.75 -19.91
N PRO A 26 -16.79 43.96 -19.08
CA PRO A 26 -15.56 43.17 -19.17
C PRO A 26 -15.83 41.72 -18.85
N VAL A 27 -15.59 40.83 -19.82
CA VAL A 27 -15.66 39.39 -19.58
C VAL A 27 -14.33 38.95 -18.96
N LEU A 28 -14.36 38.61 -17.69
CA LEU A 28 -13.21 38.01 -16.99
C LEU A 28 -13.08 36.54 -17.43
N VAL A 29 -12.03 36.25 -18.20
CA VAL A 29 -11.73 34.89 -18.71
C VAL A 29 -10.96 34.06 -17.66
N LEU A 30 -10.31 34.69 -16.71
CA LEU A 30 -9.57 34.05 -15.63
C LEU A 30 -10.21 34.35 -14.27
N LYS A 31 -10.15 33.38 -13.36
CA LYS A 31 -10.65 33.50 -12.01
C LYS A 31 -9.83 34.57 -11.25
N GLU A 32 -10.50 35.39 -10.41
CA GLU A 32 -9.81 36.33 -9.51
C GLU A 32 -8.74 35.63 -8.67
N GLY A 33 -7.56 36.25 -8.53
CA GLY A 33 -6.41 35.66 -7.82
C GLY A 33 -5.56 34.72 -8.67
N THR A 34 -5.77 34.60 -9.99
CA THR A 34 -4.93 33.81 -10.87
C THR A 34 -3.65 34.58 -11.21
N GLU A 35 -2.49 34.12 -10.71
CA GLU A 35 -1.18 34.64 -11.10
C GLU A 35 -0.79 34.10 -12.47
N ARG A 36 -0.22 34.95 -13.30
CA ARG A 36 0.24 34.60 -14.65
C ARG A 36 1.68 35.04 -14.90
N THR A 37 2.57 34.07 -15.02
CA THR A 37 3.94 34.27 -15.49
C THR A 37 4.11 33.86 -16.95
N ARG A 38 5.03 34.46 -17.68
CA ARG A 38 5.23 34.20 -19.12
C ARG A 38 6.71 34.09 -19.51
N GLY A 39 6.96 33.37 -20.61
CA GLY A 39 8.28 33.29 -21.25
C GLY A 39 9.37 32.69 -20.36
N LYS A 40 10.56 33.25 -20.41
CA LYS A 40 11.73 32.74 -19.67
C LYS A 40 11.55 32.79 -18.14
N GLU A 41 10.83 33.77 -17.64
CA GLU A 41 10.56 33.88 -16.20
C GLU A 41 9.71 32.70 -15.69
N ALA A 42 8.65 32.33 -16.43
CA ALA A 42 7.84 31.17 -16.10
C ALA A 42 8.67 29.86 -16.11
N GLN A 43 9.58 29.72 -17.10
CA GLN A 43 10.48 28.56 -17.17
C GLN A 43 11.40 28.50 -15.95
N ARG A 44 12.03 29.61 -15.58
CA ARG A 44 12.92 29.69 -14.41
C ARG A 44 12.19 29.40 -13.11
N ASN A 45 11.00 29.96 -12.91
CA ASN A 45 10.21 29.74 -11.72
C ASN A 45 9.81 28.24 -11.58
N ASN A 46 9.42 27.60 -12.68
CA ASN A 46 9.09 26.17 -12.70
C ASN A 46 10.31 25.30 -12.35
N ILE A 47 11.47 25.59 -12.94
CA ILE A 47 12.72 24.86 -12.68
C ILE A 47 13.16 25.08 -11.23
N MET A 48 13.10 26.31 -10.74
CA MET A 48 13.49 26.67 -9.37
C MET A 48 12.63 25.93 -8.34
N ALA A 49 11.31 25.89 -8.55
CA ALA A 49 10.39 25.17 -7.67
C ALA A 49 10.70 23.67 -7.61
N ALA A 50 10.96 23.03 -8.76
CA ALA A 50 11.34 21.62 -8.81
C ALA A 50 12.71 21.36 -8.16
N LYS A 51 13.69 22.24 -8.37
CA LYS A 51 15.01 22.16 -7.71
C LYS A 51 14.91 22.21 -6.20
N ILE A 52 14.10 23.12 -5.64
CA ILE A 52 13.90 23.25 -4.20
C ILE A 52 13.36 21.93 -3.63
N VAL A 53 12.38 21.30 -4.29
CA VAL A 53 11.82 20.01 -3.87
C VAL A 53 12.88 18.91 -3.92
N ALA A 54 13.68 18.83 -4.98
CA ALA A 54 14.76 17.86 -5.10
C ALA A 54 15.83 18.04 -4.01
N GLU A 55 16.24 19.29 -3.74
CA GLU A 55 17.20 19.60 -2.67
C GLU A 55 16.68 19.24 -1.27
N THR A 56 15.37 19.33 -1.06
CA THR A 56 14.75 18.95 0.23
C THR A 56 14.98 17.48 0.55
N VAL A 57 14.92 16.58 -0.44
CA VAL A 57 15.11 15.14 -0.23
C VAL A 57 16.56 14.67 -0.45
N LYS A 58 17.41 15.48 -1.04
CA LYS A 58 18.80 15.11 -1.39
C LYS A 58 19.63 14.62 -0.19
N SER A 59 19.41 15.20 1.00
CA SER A 59 20.15 14.82 2.21
C SER A 59 19.73 13.48 2.81
N THR A 60 18.66 12.86 2.32
CA THR A 60 18.22 11.52 2.74
C THR A 60 18.80 10.40 1.85
N LEU A 61 19.50 10.77 0.78
CA LEU A 61 20.02 9.81 -0.20
C LEU A 61 21.23 9.03 0.32
N GLY A 62 21.18 7.71 0.09
CA GLY A 62 22.30 6.80 0.30
C GLY A 62 22.45 6.31 1.75
N PRO A 63 23.48 5.45 2.03
CA PRO A 63 23.62 4.75 3.30
C PRO A 63 23.96 5.64 4.50
N ARG A 64 24.28 6.92 4.25
CA ARG A 64 24.48 7.95 5.28
C ARG A 64 23.41 9.04 5.19
N GLY A 65 22.29 8.75 4.54
CA GLY A 65 21.14 9.64 4.49
C GLY A 65 20.63 9.97 5.90
N MET A 66 20.20 11.22 6.08
CA MET A 66 19.65 11.68 7.34
C MET A 66 18.13 11.61 7.29
N ASP A 67 17.51 11.13 8.37
CA ASP A 67 16.07 11.17 8.52
C ASP A 67 15.57 12.61 8.61
N LYS A 68 14.38 12.85 8.04
CA LYS A 68 13.65 14.10 8.17
C LYS A 68 12.55 13.94 9.20
N MET A 69 12.39 14.97 10.04
CA MET A 69 11.25 15.09 10.92
C MET A 69 10.25 16.05 10.25
N LEU A 70 9.09 15.54 9.95
CA LEU A 70 7.96 16.30 9.41
C LEU A 70 6.92 16.48 10.50
N VAL A 71 6.43 17.70 10.67
CA VAL A 71 5.39 18.01 11.64
C VAL A 71 4.21 18.63 10.88
N THR A 72 3.06 17.96 10.93
CA THR A 72 1.84 18.45 10.30
C THR A 72 1.26 19.63 11.06
N SER A 73 0.34 20.36 10.43
CA SER A 73 -0.40 21.44 11.10
C SER A 73 -1.24 20.97 12.29
N LEU A 74 -1.56 19.69 12.36
CA LEU A 74 -2.29 19.06 13.47
C LEU A 74 -1.37 18.60 14.61
N GLY A 75 -0.04 18.66 14.41
CA GLY A 75 0.96 18.26 15.41
C GLY A 75 1.44 16.81 15.26
N ASP A 76 0.98 16.07 14.25
CA ASP A 76 1.48 14.74 13.98
C ASP A 76 2.93 14.79 13.51
N VAL A 77 3.76 13.89 14.03
CA VAL A 77 5.19 13.84 13.74
C VAL A 77 5.50 12.57 12.94
N THR A 78 6.07 12.74 11.76
CA THR A 78 6.61 11.64 10.93
C THR A 78 8.12 11.77 10.86
N ILE A 79 8.86 10.69 11.18
CA ILE A 79 10.32 10.63 11.05
C ILE A 79 10.62 9.58 10.00
N THR A 80 11.25 10.00 8.89
CA THR A 80 11.56 9.09 7.78
C THR A 80 12.67 9.63 6.90
N ASN A 81 13.36 8.77 6.18
CA ASN A 81 14.25 9.13 5.09
C ASN A 81 13.71 8.74 3.69
N ASP A 82 12.53 8.16 3.63
CA ASP A 82 11.88 7.82 2.37
C ASP A 82 11.44 9.08 1.61
N GLY A 83 11.94 9.21 0.36
CA GLY A 83 11.67 10.37 -0.48
C GLY A 83 10.21 10.53 -0.86
N ALA A 84 9.50 9.43 -1.12
CA ALA A 84 8.08 9.50 -1.50
C ALA A 84 7.21 9.99 -0.32
N THR A 85 7.43 9.44 0.87
CA THR A 85 6.73 9.87 2.10
C THR A 85 7.01 11.34 2.41
N ILE A 86 8.28 11.77 2.37
CA ILE A 86 8.64 13.17 2.60
C ILE A 86 7.91 14.09 1.63
N LEU A 87 7.96 13.79 0.34
CA LEU A 87 7.36 14.63 -0.69
C LEU A 87 5.84 14.62 -0.66
N LYS A 88 5.22 13.53 -0.21
CA LYS A 88 3.76 13.41 -0.05
C LYS A 88 3.23 14.26 1.11
N ASP A 89 3.98 14.30 2.22
CA ASP A 89 3.57 14.99 3.45
C ASP A 89 3.88 16.50 3.40
N LEU A 90 4.71 16.97 2.43
CA LEU A 90 4.96 18.37 2.22
C LEU A 90 3.75 19.06 1.56
N ASP A 91 3.30 20.19 2.15
CA ASP A 91 2.25 21.04 1.56
C ASP A 91 2.83 21.86 0.39
N ILE A 92 2.95 21.24 -0.76
CA ILE A 92 3.51 21.84 -1.97
C ILE A 92 2.39 22.47 -2.80
N GLN A 93 2.47 23.80 -3.01
CA GLN A 93 1.47 24.56 -3.75
C GLN A 93 1.84 24.70 -5.25
N HIS A 94 3.14 24.84 -5.56
CA HIS A 94 3.60 25.14 -6.91
C HIS A 94 3.37 23.97 -7.89
N PRO A 95 2.74 24.20 -9.08
CA PRO A 95 2.39 23.13 -10.02
C PRO A 95 3.57 22.28 -10.48
N ALA A 96 4.71 22.90 -10.85
CA ALA A 96 5.89 22.18 -11.31
C ALA A 96 6.52 21.33 -10.18
N ALA A 97 6.46 21.81 -8.94
CA ALA A 97 6.90 21.03 -7.79
C ALA A 97 5.97 19.83 -7.53
N LYS A 98 4.64 19.99 -7.70
CA LYS A 98 3.68 18.88 -7.66
C LYS A 98 3.97 17.80 -8.70
N MET A 99 4.38 18.18 -9.91
CA MET A 99 4.79 17.21 -10.94
C MET A 99 5.99 16.36 -10.49
N LEU A 100 6.95 16.94 -9.76
CA LEU A 100 8.08 16.18 -9.23
C LEU A 100 7.64 15.20 -8.11
N VAL A 101 6.67 15.60 -7.28
CA VAL A 101 6.03 14.69 -6.32
C VAL A 101 5.37 13.51 -7.03
N GLU A 102 4.66 13.76 -8.14
CA GLU A 102 4.04 12.69 -8.93
C GLU A 102 5.08 11.75 -9.57
N VAL A 103 6.25 12.26 -9.97
CA VAL A 103 7.37 11.42 -10.42
C VAL A 103 7.82 10.47 -9.30
N ALA A 104 8.00 10.99 -8.07
CA ALA A 104 8.40 10.17 -6.93
C ALA A 104 7.33 9.13 -6.58
N LYS A 105 6.04 9.51 -6.57
CA LYS A 105 4.92 8.58 -6.34
C LYS A 105 4.83 7.48 -7.41
N THR A 106 5.02 7.83 -8.68
CA THR A 106 5.02 6.85 -9.76
C THR A 106 6.16 5.85 -9.59
N GLN A 107 7.36 6.34 -9.23
CA GLN A 107 8.51 5.48 -8.92
C GLN A 107 8.19 4.54 -7.75
N ASP A 108 7.53 5.04 -6.70
CA ASP A 108 7.11 4.26 -5.55
C ASP A 108 6.11 3.15 -5.94
N ASN A 109 5.07 3.51 -6.66
CA ASN A 109 4.01 2.58 -7.07
C ASN A 109 4.51 1.49 -8.04
N GLU A 110 5.38 1.82 -8.99
CA GLU A 110 5.84 0.90 -10.03
C GLU A 110 7.02 0.04 -9.56
N VAL A 111 7.97 0.65 -8.87
CA VAL A 111 9.25 0.02 -8.50
C VAL A 111 9.37 -0.23 -7.00
N GLY A 112 8.77 0.64 -6.19
CA GLY A 112 8.74 0.56 -4.73
C GLY A 112 10.02 1.00 -4.03
N ASP A 113 11.04 1.45 -4.79
CA ASP A 113 12.29 2.00 -4.22
C ASP A 113 12.91 3.01 -5.22
N GLY A 114 13.92 3.75 -4.79
CA GLY A 114 14.63 4.72 -5.61
C GLY A 114 13.91 6.06 -5.79
N THR A 115 12.90 6.35 -4.99
CA THR A 115 12.07 7.58 -5.03
C THR A 115 12.90 8.83 -4.84
N THR A 116 13.82 8.84 -3.87
CA THR A 116 14.76 9.93 -3.62
C THR A 116 15.71 10.13 -4.80
N THR A 117 16.25 9.04 -5.36
CA THR A 117 17.14 9.10 -6.53
C THR A 117 16.43 9.70 -7.73
N ALA A 118 15.19 9.29 -8.02
CA ALA A 118 14.39 9.81 -9.12
C ALA A 118 14.14 11.33 -8.97
N ALA A 119 13.77 11.79 -7.78
CA ALA A 119 13.53 13.20 -7.49
C ALA A 119 14.82 14.04 -7.63
N VAL A 120 15.94 13.56 -7.08
CA VAL A 120 17.24 14.25 -7.15
C VAL A 120 17.74 14.31 -8.59
N LEU A 121 17.66 13.20 -9.33
CA LEU A 121 18.08 13.16 -10.74
C LEU A 121 17.25 14.12 -11.58
N ALA A 122 15.93 14.16 -11.40
CA ALA A 122 15.07 15.10 -12.10
C ALA A 122 15.43 16.57 -11.79
N GLY A 123 15.70 16.88 -10.52
CA GLY A 123 16.15 18.22 -10.10
C GLY A 123 17.49 18.62 -10.73
N GLU A 124 18.47 17.71 -10.78
CA GLU A 124 19.78 17.96 -11.37
C GLU A 124 19.69 18.11 -12.91
N LEU A 125 18.87 17.30 -13.59
CA LEU A 125 18.60 17.43 -15.03
C LEU A 125 17.96 18.79 -15.34
N LEU A 126 16.99 19.24 -14.53
CA LEU A 126 16.37 20.56 -14.67
C LEU A 126 17.39 21.70 -14.41
N ALA A 127 18.27 21.54 -13.43
CA ALA A 127 19.34 22.52 -13.19
C ALA A 127 20.30 22.66 -14.40
N LYS A 128 20.64 21.55 -15.04
CA LYS A 128 21.45 21.56 -16.26
C LYS A 128 20.69 22.13 -17.46
N ALA A 129 19.39 21.84 -17.55
CA ALA A 129 18.52 22.43 -18.57
C ALA A 129 18.44 23.96 -18.45
N GLU A 130 18.31 24.49 -17.21
CA GLU A 130 18.33 25.95 -16.96
C GLU A 130 19.56 26.60 -17.57
N HIS A 131 20.74 26.03 -17.34
CA HIS A 131 21.99 26.55 -17.91
C HIS A 131 21.99 26.56 -19.45
N LEU A 132 21.43 25.52 -20.09
CA LEU A 132 21.31 25.46 -21.56
C LEU A 132 20.29 26.47 -22.09
N LEU A 133 19.19 26.69 -21.37
CA LEU A 133 18.19 27.71 -21.70
C LEU A 133 18.77 29.13 -21.65
N ASP A 134 19.66 29.40 -20.67
CA ASP A 134 20.36 30.67 -20.57
C ASP A 134 21.34 30.90 -21.76
N GLN A 135 21.89 29.84 -22.32
CA GLN A 135 22.64 29.83 -23.57
C GLN A 135 21.76 29.93 -24.82
N ASN A 136 20.45 30.15 -24.67
CA ASN A 136 19.45 30.21 -25.75
C ASN A 136 19.28 28.90 -26.54
N VAL A 137 19.60 27.74 -25.96
CA VAL A 137 19.25 26.45 -26.57
C VAL A 137 17.73 26.26 -26.43
N HIS A 138 17.08 25.89 -27.53
CA HIS A 138 15.64 25.73 -27.53
C HIS A 138 15.19 24.52 -26.68
N PRO A 139 14.14 24.62 -25.85
CA PRO A 139 13.68 23.54 -24.98
C PRO A 139 13.48 22.19 -25.67
N THR A 140 12.94 22.20 -26.89
CA THR A 140 12.72 20.97 -27.69
C THR A 140 14.03 20.22 -27.98
N VAL A 141 15.14 20.95 -28.19
CA VAL A 141 16.45 20.34 -28.43
C VAL A 141 16.96 19.65 -27.16
N ILE A 142 16.77 20.29 -25.99
CA ILE A 142 17.13 19.74 -24.69
C ILE A 142 16.33 18.46 -24.41
N ILE A 143 15.02 18.50 -24.62
CA ILE A 143 14.12 17.34 -24.43
C ILE A 143 14.55 16.18 -25.34
N ASN A 144 14.82 16.44 -26.62
CA ASN A 144 15.29 15.42 -27.55
C ASN A 144 16.64 14.84 -27.14
N GLY A 145 17.54 15.69 -26.59
CA GLY A 145 18.80 15.26 -26.02
C GLY A 145 18.61 14.30 -24.85
N TYR A 146 17.77 14.67 -23.91
CA TYR A 146 17.47 13.81 -22.75
C TYR A 146 16.79 12.48 -23.13
N LYS A 147 15.88 12.48 -24.12
CA LYS A 147 15.29 11.26 -24.63
C LYS A 147 16.35 10.30 -25.18
N LYS A 148 17.25 10.79 -26.04
CA LYS A 148 18.35 9.99 -26.59
C LYS A 148 19.30 9.48 -25.50
N ALA A 149 19.57 10.32 -24.49
CA ALA A 149 20.42 9.93 -23.35
C ALA A 149 19.74 8.82 -22.52
N SER A 150 18.42 8.91 -22.32
CA SER A 150 17.64 7.86 -21.64
C SER A 150 17.69 6.52 -22.38
N ASP A 151 17.48 6.52 -23.72
CA ASP A 151 17.58 5.31 -24.54
C ASP A 151 18.98 4.69 -24.41
N LYS A 152 20.03 5.53 -24.47
CA LYS A 152 21.42 5.08 -24.35
C LYS A 152 21.74 4.56 -22.95
N ALA A 153 21.23 5.20 -21.91
CA ALA A 153 21.39 4.75 -20.52
C ALA A 153 20.80 3.35 -20.33
N GLN A 154 19.63 3.07 -20.90
CA GLN A 154 19.02 1.74 -20.83
C GLN A 154 19.88 0.67 -21.54
N GLU A 155 20.48 0.97 -22.69
CA GLU A 155 21.41 0.07 -23.35
C GLU A 155 22.63 -0.24 -22.47
N ILE A 156 23.22 0.78 -21.86
CA ILE A 156 24.39 0.65 -20.97
C ILE A 156 24.02 -0.19 -19.74
N LEU A 157 22.92 0.13 -19.06
CA LEU A 157 22.45 -0.61 -17.90
C LEU A 157 22.22 -2.08 -18.24
N ASN A 158 21.60 -2.40 -19.37
CA ASN A 158 21.43 -3.77 -19.82
C ASN A 158 22.77 -4.48 -20.08
N SER A 159 23.79 -3.77 -20.52
CA SER A 159 25.12 -4.36 -20.82
C SER A 159 25.94 -4.68 -19.57
N ILE A 160 25.76 -3.92 -18.49
CA ILE A 160 26.47 -4.12 -17.21
C ILE A 160 25.67 -4.97 -16.20
N ALA A 161 24.41 -5.28 -16.52
CA ALA A 161 23.53 -6.04 -15.63
C ALA A 161 24.04 -7.47 -15.43
N LEU A 162 23.99 -7.93 -14.18
CA LEU A 162 24.31 -9.29 -13.77
C LEU A 162 23.05 -10.12 -13.73
N PRO A 163 23.05 -11.35 -14.25
CA PRO A 163 21.88 -12.24 -14.18
C PRO A 163 21.65 -12.69 -12.72
N ILE A 164 20.39 -12.78 -12.33
CA ILE A 164 19.96 -13.31 -11.04
C ILE A 164 18.76 -14.24 -11.25
N SER A 165 18.63 -15.23 -10.39
CA SER A 165 17.50 -16.15 -10.40
C SER A 165 16.87 -16.29 -9.01
N ILE A 166 15.65 -16.81 -8.94
CA ILE A 166 14.93 -17.10 -7.68
C ILE A 166 15.72 -18.03 -6.74
N LYS A 167 16.70 -18.79 -7.27
CA LYS A 167 17.53 -19.74 -6.51
C LYS A 167 18.76 -19.08 -5.87
N ASP A 168 19.07 -17.85 -6.25
CA ASP A 168 20.28 -17.16 -5.79
C ASP A 168 20.04 -16.42 -4.48
N ASP A 169 19.79 -17.20 -3.40
CA ASP A 169 19.42 -16.71 -2.07
C ASP A 169 20.34 -15.61 -1.55
N LYS A 170 21.65 -15.76 -1.78
CA LYS A 170 22.64 -14.78 -1.33
C LYS A 170 22.47 -13.44 -2.02
N LEU A 171 22.34 -13.43 -3.36
CA LEU A 171 22.18 -12.19 -4.11
C LEU A 171 20.83 -11.52 -3.81
N LEU A 172 19.74 -12.29 -3.67
CA LEU A 172 18.44 -11.76 -3.27
C LEU A 172 18.48 -11.16 -1.87
N LEU A 173 19.19 -11.78 -0.95
CA LEU A 173 19.39 -11.24 0.39
C LEU A 173 20.21 -9.95 0.35
N ASP A 174 21.30 -9.91 -0.44
CA ASP A 174 22.15 -8.71 -0.60
C ASP A 174 21.35 -7.56 -1.21
N VAL A 175 20.44 -7.83 -2.16
CA VAL A 175 19.51 -6.85 -2.75
C VAL A 175 18.58 -6.28 -1.68
N ALA A 176 17.92 -7.13 -0.89
CA ALA A 176 17.05 -6.70 0.20
C ALA A 176 17.82 -5.89 1.28
N LEU A 177 19.02 -6.35 1.65
CA LEU A 177 19.89 -5.64 2.59
C LEU A 177 20.31 -4.26 2.09
N THR A 178 20.52 -4.11 0.80
CA THR A 178 20.92 -2.83 0.19
C THR A 178 19.77 -1.82 0.26
N SER A 179 18.55 -2.23 -0.06
CA SER A 179 17.36 -1.38 0.05
C SER A 179 17.10 -0.90 1.49
N MET A 180 17.37 -1.75 2.47
CA MET A 180 17.24 -1.41 3.90
C MET A 180 18.45 -0.67 4.49
N GLY A 181 19.49 -0.39 3.69
CA GLY A 181 20.79 0.08 4.18
C GLY A 181 20.80 1.45 4.82
N SER A 182 19.87 2.32 4.44
CA SER A 182 19.73 3.70 4.94
C SER A 182 18.61 3.88 5.96
N LYS A 183 17.88 2.81 6.33
CA LYS A 183 16.63 2.92 7.10
C LYS A 183 16.82 2.66 8.59
N GLY A 184 15.92 3.22 9.41
CA GLY A 184 16.00 3.22 10.88
C GLY A 184 15.94 1.85 11.58
N ILE A 185 15.75 0.75 10.84
CA ILE A 185 15.65 -0.63 11.36
C ILE A 185 16.99 -1.37 11.44
N THR A 186 18.10 -0.66 11.57
CA THR A 186 19.48 -1.19 11.47
C THR A 186 19.72 -2.47 12.29
N ALA A 187 19.16 -2.55 13.50
CA ALA A 187 19.34 -3.71 14.39
C ALA A 187 18.65 -4.99 13.87
N ALA A 188 17.52 -4.86 13.18
CA ALA A 188 16.71 -5.99 12.69
C ALA A 188 16.85 -6.20 11.16
N LYS A 189 17.73 -5.45 10.50
CA LYS A 189 17.89 -5.40 9.05
C LYS A 189 18.06 -6.78 8.40
N GLU A 190 18.96 -7.62 8.91
CA GLU A 190 19.20 -8.94 8.34
C GLU A 190 17.99 -9.85 8.49
N TYR A 191 17.26 -9.71 9.60
CA TYR A 191 16.05 -10.47 9.84
C TYR A 191 14.93 -10.07 8.86
N PHE A 192 14.68 -8.77 8.70
CA PHE A 192 13.67 -8.26 7.76
C PHE A 192 14.03 -8.57 6.30
N ALA A 193 15.31 -8.52 5.94
CA ALA A 193 15.75 -8.90 4.59
C ALA A 193 15.46 -10.38 4.29
N LYS A 194 15.67 -11.27 5.25
CA LYS A 194 15.29 -12.69 5.12
C LYS A 194 13.78 -12.86 4.99
N LEU A 195 13.00 -12.19 5.86
CA LEU A 195 11.54 -12.23 5.79
C LEU A 195 11.02 -11.76 4.43
N SER A 196 11.56 -10.66 3.89
CA SER A 196 11.18 -10.13 2.57
C SER A 196 11.47 -11.14 1.47
N MET A 197 12.66 -11.71 1.45
CA MET A 197 13.04 -12.72 0.47
C MET A 197 12.14 -13.97 0.56
N GLU A 198 11.87 -14.48 1.76
CA GLU A 198 10.99 -15.63 1.96
C GLU A 198 9.54 -15.33 1.56
N ALA A 199 9.03 -14.14 1.91
CA ALA A 199 7.69 -13.72 1.56
C ALA A 199 7.51 -13.66 0.04
N VAL A 200 8.44 -12.99 -0.68
CA VAL A 200 8.34 -12.88 -2.14
C VAL A 200 8.46 -14.24 -2.80
N LYS A 201 9.41 -15.10 -2.37
CA LYS A 201 9.53 -16.45 -2.91
C LYS A 201 8.26 -17.29 -2.76
N GLN A 202 7.50 -17.08 -1.69
CA GLN A 202 6.28 -17.82 -1.42
C GLN A 202 5.14 -17.45 -2.38
N ILE A 203 5.07 -16.18 -2.81
CA ILE A 203 4.00 -15.66 -3.68
C ILE A 203 4.34 -15.75 -5.17
N VAL A 204 5.56 -16.15 -5.52
CA VAL A 204 5.99 -16.27 -6.93
C VAL A 204 5.14 -17.28 -7.69
N GLU A 205 4.66 -16.87 -8.86
CA GLU A 205 3.93 -17.71 -9.81
C GLU A 205 4.64 -17.73 -11.16
N LYS A 206 4.58 -18.90 -11.81
CA LYS A 206 5.00 -19.04 -13.22
C LYS A 206 3.83 -18.67 -14.12
N SER A 207 4.02 -17.67 -14.95
CA SER A 207 3.05 -17.24 -15.96
C SER A 207 3.60 -17.52 -17.37
N ASN A 208 2.73 -17.50 -18.38
CA ASN A 208 3.11 -17.70 -19.79
C ASN A 208 4.12 -16.67 -20.34
N GLY A 209 4.35 -15.56 -19.61
CA GLY A 209 5.29 -14.50 -19.97
C GLY A 209 6.55 -14.43 -19.08
N GLY A 210 6.74 -15.37 -18.15
CA GLY A 210 7.85 -15.34 -17.19
C GLY A 210 7.45 -15.63 -15.75
N ILE A 211 8.27 -15.16 -14.82
CA ILE A 211 8.01 -15.24 -13.38
C ILE A 211 7.31 -13.93 -12.95
N ARG A 212 6.26 -14.03 -12.16
CA ARG A 212 5.56 -12.87 -11.54
C ARG A 212 5.38 -13.08 -10.05
N ALA A 213 5.45 -12.00 -9.30
CA ALA A 213 5.19 -11.98 -7.85
C ALA A 213 4.31 -10.76 -7.52
N ASP A 214 3.07 -11.03 -7.14
CA ASP A 214 2.10 -9.99 -6.79
C ASP A 214 2.27 -9.62 -5.30
N ILE A 215 2.89 -8.48 -5.03
CA ILE A 215 3.14 -8.00 -3.65
C ILE A 215 1.85 -7.77 -2.87
N ASP A 216 0.75 -7.48 -3.53
CA ASP A 216 -0.55 -7.32 -2.86
C ASP A 216 -0.99 -8.59 -2.11
N LEU A 217 -0.40 -9.74 -2.46
CA LEU A 217 -0.60 -11.01 -1.75
C LEU A 217 0.22 -11.13 -0.45
N VAL A 218 1.15 -10.21 -0.21
CA VAL A 218 1.85 -10.07 1.08
C VAL A 218 1.09 -9.06 1.93
N LYS A 219 0.34 -9.55 2.91
CA LYS A 219 -0.33 -8.69 3.87
C LYS A 219 0.65 -8.26 4.94
N VAL A 220 0.69 -6.98 5.25
CA VAL A 220 1.45 -6.43 6.36
C VAL A 220 0.48 -5.99 7.46
N LEU A 221 0.68 -6.49 8.67
CA LEU A 221 -0.06 -6.08 9.87
C LEU A 221 0.89 -5.44 10.86
N LYS A 222 0.51 -4.29 11.35
CA LYS A 222 1.25 -3.52 12.35
C LYS A 222 0.66 -3.73 13.73
N LYS A 223 1.46 -4.20 14.69
CA LYS A 223 1.06 -4.32 16.09
C LYS A 223 2.18 -3.84 16.99
N HIS A 224 1.97 -2.70 17.63
CA HIS A 224 2.93 -2.16 18.59
C HIS A 224 3.03 -3.02 19.87
N GLY A 225 4.10 -2.83 20.61
CA GLY A 225 4.47 -3.67 21.75
C GLY A 225 5.43 -4.79 21.36
N ARG A 226 6.42 -5.02 22.23
CA ARG A 226 7.54 -5.95 22.03
C ARG A 226 8.62 -5.43 21.06
N SER A 227 9.55 -6.32 20.67
CA SER A 227 10.71 -6.00 19.82
C SER A 227 10.42 -6.26 18.34
N LEU A 228 11.16 -5.60 17.45
CA LEU A 228 11.18 -5.87 16.01
C LEU A 228 11.56 -7.33 15.69
N ASP A 229 12.40 -7.96 16.53
CA ASP A 229 12.81 -9.36 16.35
C ASP A 229 11.67 -10.37 16.52
N GLU A 230 10.54 -9.93 17.10
CA GLU A 230 9.34 -10.76 17.24
C GLU A 230 8.37 -10.60 16.05
N THR A 231 8.76 -9.89 15.01
CA THR A 231 8.07 -9.86 13.73
C THR A 231 8.05 -11.27 13.15
N GLU A 232 6.90 -11.73 12.65
CA GLU A 232 6.79 -13.10 12.11
C GLU A 232 6.23 -13.10 10.68
N LEU A 233 6.73 -14.03 9.87
CA LEU A 233 6.16 -14.37 8.57
C LEU A 233 5.21 -15.55 8.74
N VAL A 234 3.94 -15.32 8.53
CA VAL A 234 2.89 -16.34 8.58
C VAL A 234 2.60 -16.84 7.17
N LYS A 235 2.85 -18.13 6.92
CA LYS A 235 2.46 -18.81 5.65
C LYS A 235 0.96 -19.06 5.66
N GLY A 236 0.22 -18.03 5.25
CA GLY A 236 -1.23 -17.93 5.33
C GLY A 236 -1.68 -16.51 5.59
N VAL A 237 -2.87 -16.33 6.12
CA VAL A 237 -3.47 -15.01 6.34
C VAL A 237 -3.76 -14.79 7.81
N VAL A 238 -3.43 -13.60 8.31
CA VAL A 238 -3.83 -13.13 9.63
C VAL A 238 -4.90 -12.05 9.47
N ILE A 239 -6.01 -12.21 10.16
CA ILE A 239 -7.13 -11.27 10.14
C ILE A 239 -7.11 -10.45 11.42
N ASP A 240 -7.17 -9.13 11.28
CA ASP A 240 -7.25 -8.20 12.42
C ASP A 240 -8.70 -8.10 12.92
N LYS A 241 -9.21 -9.22 13.38
CA LYS A 241 -10.54 -9.39 13.97
C LYS A 241 -10.48 -10.49 15.02
N GLU A 242 -11.43 -10.44 15.96
CA GLU A 242 -11.64 -11.50 16.93
C GLU A 242 -12.71 -12.50 16.46
N VAL A 243 -12.75 -13.66 17.09
CA VAL A 243 -13.83 -14.63 16.92
C VAL A 243 -15.14 -13.99 17.38
N ALA A 244 -16.17 -14.10 16.55
CA ALA A 244 -17.42 -13.35 16.69
C ALA A 244 -18.20 -13.63 17.98
N SER A 245 -17.97 -14.76 18.65
CA SER A 245 -18.58 -15.07 19.94
C SER A 245 -17.62 -15.84 20.86
N SER A 246 -17.68 -15.52 22.15
CA SER A 246 -16.89 -16.22 23.18
C SER A 246 -17.26 -17.70 23.38
N GLN A 247 -18.44 -18.12 22.92
CA GLN A 247 -18.93 -19.50 22.97
C GLN A 247 -18.37 -20.40 21.86
N MET A 248 -17.71 -19.80 20.86
CA MET A 248 -17.11 -20.51 19.73
C MET A 248 -15.74 -21.08 20.09
N PRO A 249 -15.30 -22.15 19.40
CA PRO A 249 -13.93 -22.65 19.54
C PRO A 249 -12.94 -21.55 19.11
N LYS A 250 -11.87 -21.39 19.91
CA LYS A 250 -10.81 -20.41 19.60
C LYS A 250 -9.67 -21.00 18.79
N ARG A 251 -9.65 -22.32 18.62
CA ARG A 251 -8.68 -23.06 17.81
C ARG A 251 -9.38 -24.22 17.11
N VAL A 252 -9.16 -24.32 15.81
CA VAL A 252 -9.67 -25.39 14.95
C VAL A 252 -8.49 -25.99 14.19
N GLU A 253 -8.33 -27.30 14.30
CA GLU A 253 -7.36 -28.06 13.53
C GLU A 253 -8.03 -28.72 12.31
N ASN A 254 -7.29 -28.86 11.21
CA ASN A 254 -7.83 -29.33 9.93
C ASN A 254 -9.06 -28.52 9.52
N ALA A 255 -8.84 -27.21 9.38
CA ALA A 255 -9.90 -26.25 9.12
C ALA A 255 -10.41 -26.34 7.68
N ASN A 256 -11.71 -26.56 7.54
CA ASN A 256 -12.48 -26.38 6.31
C ASN A 256 -13.15 -25.01 6.39
N ILE A 257 -12.70 -24.09 5.54
CA ILE A 257 -13.01 -22.66 5.65
C ILE A 257 -14.06 -22.30 4.60
N ALA A 258 -15.24 -21.86 5.05
CA ALA A 258 -16.23 -21.24 4.19
C ALA A 258 -15.98 -19.73 4.09
N LEU A 259 -15.88 -19.20 2.87
CA LEU A 259 -15.69 -17.78 2.57
C LEU A 259 -17.00 -17.22 2.03
N LEU A 260 -17.64 -16.32 2.79
CA LEU A 260 -18.97 -15.80 2.48
C LEU A 260 -18.95 -14.28 2.29
N ASN A 261 -19.41 -13.82 1.12
CA ASN A 261 -19.67 -12.41 0.84
C ASN A 261 -21.18 -12.12 0.85
N ALA A 262 -21.86 -12.55 1.90
CA ALA A 262 -23.26 -12.23 2.14
C ALA A 262 -23.49 -12.02 3.63
N LYS A 263 -24.60 -11.37 3.97
CA LYS A 263 -25.05 -11.26 5.36
C LYS A 263 -25.66 -12.58 5.83
N LEU A 264 -25.35 -12.98 7.06
CA LEU A 264 -26.15 -13.96 7.78
C LEU A 264 -27.12 -13.22 8.70
N GLU A 265 -27.99 -12.44 8.11
CA GLU A 265 -29.00 -11.62 8.76
C GLU A 265 -30.30 -11.78 7.99
N ILE A 266 -31.42 -11.51 8.61
CA ILE A 266 -32.70 -11.45 7.90
C ILE A 266 -32.72 -10.16 7.09
N GLU A 267 -32.81 -10.30 5.77
CA GLU A 267 -32.91 -9.17 4.88
C GLU A 267 -34.24 -8.46 5.08
N LYS A 268 -34.19 -7.20 5.46
CA LYS A 268 -35.38 -6.32 5.42
C LYS A 268 -35.78 -6.15 3.96
N THR A 269 -37.09 -6.25 3.68
CA THR A 269 -37.63 -6.01 2.34
C THR A 269 -37.22 -4.63 1.84
N GLU A 270 -36.80 -4.53 0.58
CA GLU A 270 -36.40 -3.25 -0.08
C GLU A 270 -37.54 -2.23 -0.15
N PHE A 271 -38.78 -2.66 0.06
CA PHE A 271 -39.94 -1.80 0.14
C PHE A 271 -40.38 -1.65 1.60
N ASP A 272 -40.87 -0.49 1.99
CA ASP A 272 -41.50 -0.20 3.30
C ASP A 272 -42.81 -1.03 3.48
N ALA A 273 -42.66 -2.33 3.47
CA ALA A 273 -43.76 -3.25 3.82
C ALA A 273 -43.99 -3.14 5.31
N LYS A 274 -44.98 -2.37 5.72
CA LYS A 274 -45.45 -2.34 7.11
C LYS A 274 -46.26 -3.59 7.35
N ILE A 275 -45.76 -4.50 8.15
CA ILE A 275 -46.52 -5.64 8.65
C ILE A 275 -47.25 -5.16 9.90
N ASN A 276 -48.56 -5.08 9.85
CA ASN A 276 -49.36 -4.79 11.02
C ASN A 276 -49.51 -6.08 11.82
N ILE A 277 -48.99 -6.06 13.04
CA ILE A 277 -49.10 -7.18 14.00
C ILE A 277 -50.16 -6.78 14.99
N ASP A 278 -51.31 -7.42 14.92
CA ASP A 278 -52.49 -7.09 15.73
C ASP A 278 -52.64 -7.98 16.96
N SER A 279 -51.81 -9.03 17.10
CA SER A 279 -51.88 -9.92 18.26
C SER A 279 -50.51 -10.42 18.74
N PRO A 280 -50.35 -10.71 20.04
CA PRO A 280 -49.15 -11.31 20.59
C PRO A 280 -48.75 -12.64 19.93
N ASP A 281 -49.74 -13.42 19.51
CA ASP A 281 -49.51 -14.72 18.86
C ASP A 281 -48.91 -14.57 17.48
N GLN A 282 -49.32 -13.55 16.70
CA GLN A 282 -48.70 -13.23 15.44
C GLN A 282 -47.27 -12.78 15.61
N MET A 283 -46.97 -11.96 16.64
CA MET A 283 -45.61 -11.53 16.94
C MET A 283 -44.71 -12.72 17.24
N LYS A 284 -45.23 -13.68 18.04
CA LYS A 284 -44.48 -14.91 18.34
C LYS A 284 -44.20 -15.73 17.08
N MET A 285 -45.18 -15.88 16.20
CA MET A 285 -45.00 -16.62 14.94
C MET A 285 -43.93 -15.98 14.05
N PHE A 286 -43.82 -14.64 13.99
CA PHE A 286 -42.78 -13.95 13.26
C PHE A 286 -41.40 -14.21 13.86
N LEU A 287 -41.24 -14.10 15.17
CA LEU A 287 -39.98 -14.37 15.86
C LEU A 287 -39.56 -15.85 15.70
N ASP A 288 -40.49 -16.78 15.77
CA ASP A 288 -40.21 -18.22 15.57
C ASP A 288 -39.76 -18.49 14.12
N GLU A 289 -40.33 -17.77 13.13
CA GLU A 289 -39.94 -17.88 11.73
C GLU A 289 -38.55 -17.26 11.48
N GLU A 290 -38.27 -16.09 12.07
CA GLU A 290 -36.94 -15.47 12.02
C GLU A 290 -35.86 -16.40 12.60
N GLU A 291 -36.13 -16.98 13.78
CA GLU A 291 -35.22 -17.96 14.39
C GLU A 291 -35.01 -19.17 13.48
N ARG A 292 -36.08 -19.69 12.86
CA ARG A 292 -36.01 -20.82 11.95
C ARG A 292 -35.12 -20.51 10.73
N MET A 293 -35.30 -19.34 10.11
CA MET A 293 -34.51 -18.92 8.95
C MET A 293 -33.03 -18.79 9.30
N LEU A 294 -32.68 -18.16 10.41
CA LEU A 294 -31.28 -18.00 10.84
C LEU A 294 -30.64 -19.34 11.20
N ARG A 295 -31.42 -20.25 11.80
CA ARG A 295 -30.99 -21.63 12.08
C ARG A 295 -30.69 -22.39 10.78
N GLU A 296 -31.62 -22.33 9.80
CA GLU A 296 -31.44 -22.97 8.50
C GLU A 296 -30.15 -22.45 7.78
N MET A 297 -29.83 -21.14 7.87
CA MET A 297 -28.61 -20.58 7.35
C MET A 297 -27.37 -21.16 8.06
N ALA A 298 -27.37 -21.23 9.38
CA ALA A 298 -26.27 -21.79 10.15
C ALA A 298 -26.08 -23.30 9.90
N ASP A 299 -27.18 -24.05 9.81
CA ASP A 299 -27.18 -25.49 9.53
C ASP A 299 -26.69 -25.75 8.09
N LYS A 300 -27.03 -24.88 7.13
CA LYS A 300 -26.50 -24.97 5.76
C LYS A 300 -24.98 -24.86 5.75
N VAL A 301 -24.39 -23.90 6.49
CA VAL A 301 -22.92 -23.78 6.63
C VAL A 301 -22.35 -25.08 7.22
N GLY A 302 -22.91 -25.59 8.31
CA GLY A 302 -22.45 -26.83 8.94
C GLY A 302 -22.58 -28.06 8.03
N SER A 303 -23.64 -28.15 7.22
CA SER A 303 -23.89 -29.27 6.32
C SER A 303 -22.88 -29.41 5.19
N THR A 304 -22.13 -28.35 4.87
CA THR A 304 -21.02 -28.39 3.88
C THR A 304 -19.76 -29.04 4.45
N GLY A 305 -19.69 -29.28 5.76
CA GLY A 305 -18.49 -29.73 6.44
C GLY A 305 -17.54 -28.62 6.85
N ALA A 306 -17.96 -27.34 6.73
CA ALA A 306 -17.19 -26.20 7.21
C ALA A 306 -17.16 -26.19 8.74
N ASN A 307 -15.98 -26.01 9.31
CA ASN A 307 -15.76 -25.80 10.74
C ASN A 307 -15.22 -24.39 11.04
N VAL A 308 -14.95 -23.60 10.00
CA VAL A 308 -14.62 -22.17 10.07
C VAL A 308 -15.46 -21.41 9.05
N LEU A 309 -16.04 -20.28 9.47
CA LEU A 309 -16.76 -19.35 8.59
C LEU A 309 -16.11 -17.97 8.66
N LEU A 310 -15.69 -17.46 7.54
CA LEU A 310 -15.21 -16.10 7.40
C LEU A 310 -16.19 -15.31 6.54
N CYS A 311 -16.81 -14.30 7.16
CA CYS A 311 -17.88 -13.53 6.56
C CYS A 311 -17.43 -12.08 6.32
N GLU A 312 -17.56 -11.60 5.07
CA GLU A 312 -17.26 -10.20 4.73
C GLU A 312 -18.26 -9.23 5.36
N LYS A 313 -19.50 -9.67 5.52
CA LYS A 313 -20.60 -8.86 6.06
C LYS A 313 -20.90 -9.18 7.52
N GLY A 314 -22.03 -8.66 8.02
CA GLY A 314 -22.52 -8.94 9.36
C GLY A 314 -23.10 -10.35 9.53
N ILE A 315 -23.09 -10.82 10.77
CA ILE A 315 -23.74 -12.06 11.19
C ILE A 315 -24.64 -11.71 12.38
N ASP A 316 -25.89 -12.09 12.31
CA ASP A 316 -26.85 -11.90 13.40
C ASP A 316 -26.47 -12.69 14.65
N ASP A 317 -26.78 -12.16 15.84
CA ASP A 317 -26.38 -12.77 17.10
C ASP A 317 -27.04 -14.17 17.32
N LEU A 318 -28.27 -14.40 16.83
CA LEU A 318 -28.91 -15.71 16.85
C LEU A 318 -28.20 -16.67 15.88
N ALA A 319 -27.81 -16.21 14.70
CA ALA A 319 -27.02 -17.03 13.78
C ALA A 319 -25.64 -17.38 14.39
N LEU A 320 -24.99 -16.45 15.11
CA LEU A 320 -23.76 -16.73 15.86
C LEU A 320 -23.98 -17.80 16.94
N HIS A 321 -25.11 -17.76 17.64
CA HIS A 321 -25.45 -18.77 18.63
C HIS A 321 -25.58 -20.18 17.99
N PHE A 322 -26.25 -20.29 16.84
CA PHE A 322 -26.39 -21.59 16.15
C PHE A 322 -25.06 -22.08 15.58
N LEU A 323 -24.23 -21.19 15.01
CA LEU A 323 -22.88 -21.54 14.58
C LEU A 323 -22.03 -22.05 15.76
N ALA A 324 -22.07 -21.37 16.91
CA ALA A 324 -21.37 -21.81 18.12
C ALA A 324 -21.83 -23.19 18.60
N LYS A 325 -23.13 -23.44 18.57
CA LYS A 325 -23.71 -24.76 18.90
C LYS A 325 -23.23 -25.87 17.98
N ASN A 326 -23.04 -25.55 16.71
CA ASN A 326 -22.44 -26.44 15.69
C ASN A 326 -20.92 -26.50 15.77
N LYS A 327 -20.27 -25.82 16.75
CA LYS A 327 -18.83 -25.76 16.98
C LYS A 327 -18.08 -25.13 15.78
N ILE A 328 -18.71 -24.23 15.05
CA ILE A 328 -18.11 -23.50 13.93
C ILE A 328 -17.49 -22.22 14.49
N LEU A 329 -16.19 -21.98 14.19
CA LEU A 329 -15.52 -20.72 14.45
C LEU A 329 -15.98 -19.72 13.39
N ALA A 330 -16.55 -18.59 13.79
CA ALA A 330 -16.96 -17.56 12.85
C ALA A 330 -16.25 -16.23 13.10
N VAL A 331 -15.88 -15.53 12.01
CA VAL A 331 -15.37 -14.16 12.02
C VAL A 331 -16.25 -13.33 11.11
N LYS A 332 -16.74 -12.19 11.61
CA LYS A 332 -17.58 -11.24 10.86
C LYS A 332 -16.82 -9.99 10.41
N SER A 333 -17.34 -9.30 9.40
CA SER A 333 -16.79 -8.03 8.89
C SER A 333 -15.33 -8.14 8.47
N VAL A 334 -14.98 -9.23 7.78
CA VAL A 334 -13.66 -9.43 7.16
C VAL A 334 -13.55 -8.51 5.94
N SER A 335 -12.42 -7.86 5.72
CA SER A 335 -12.25 -6.98 4.56
C SER A 335 -12.26 -7.77 3.24
N SER A 336 -12.75 -7.16 2.15
CA SER A 336 -12.75 -7.78 0.81
C SER A 336 -11.35 -8.21 0.38
N SER A 337 -10.34 -7.37 0.63
CA SER A 337 -8.93 -7.68 0.35
C SER A 337 -8.44 -8.90 1.14
N ASP A 338 -8.86 -9.05 2.41
CA ASP A 338 -8.51 -10.24 3.20
C ASP A 338 -9.22 -11.49 2.68
N MET A 339 -10.48 -11.37 2.24
CA MET A 339 -11.21 -12.48 1.63
C MET A 339 -10.52 -12.99 0.35
N GLU A 340 -10.05 -12.09 -0.52
CA GLU A 340 -9.30 -12.44 -1.73
C GLU A 340 -7.98 -13.15 -1.40
N LYS A 341 -7.22 -12.64 -0.42
CA LYS A 341 -5.98 -13.28 0.05
C LYS A 341 -6.26 -14.65 0.65
N LEU A 342 -7.35 -14.80 1.40
CA LEU A 342 -7.79 -16.08 1.96
C LEU A 342 -8.17 -17.10 0.89
N ALA A 343 -8.91 -16.68 -0.14
CA ALA A 343 -9.26 -17.53 -1.26
C ALA A 343 -7.99 -18.04 -1.98
N ARG A 344 -7.00 -17.16 -2.18
CA ARG A 344 -5.71 -17.51 -2.77
C ARG A 344 -4.87 -18.44 -1.88
N ALA A 345 -4.87 -18.21 -0.56
CA ALA A 345 -4.07 -18.99 0.39
C ALA A 345 -4.69 -20.35 0.69
N ALA A 346 -5.98 -20.39 1.01
CA ALA A 346 -6.67 -21.61 1.41
C ALA A 346 -7.22 -22.44 0.23
N GLY A 347 -7.28 -21.84 -0.97
CA GLY A 347 -7.80 -22.50 -2.17
C GLY A 347 -9.32 -22.62 -2.20
N GLY A 348 -10.04 -21.82 -1.39
CA GLY A 348 -11.50 -21.75 -1.35
C GLY A 348 -12.08 -20.73 -2.32
N GLU A 349 -13.39 -20.81 -2.55
CA GLU A 349 -14.14 -19.87 -3.38
C GLU A 349 -14.98 -18.92 -2.50
N ILE A 350 -14.99 -17.62 -2.86
CA ILE A 350 -15.82 -16.63 -2.18
C ILE A 350 -17.25 -16.75 -2.70
N VAL A 351 -18.18 -17.16 -1.84
CA VAL A 351 -19.56 -17.42 -2.21
C VAL A 351 -20.45 -16.23 -1.86
N GLY A 352 -21.27 -15.79 -2.80
CA GLY A 352 -22.15 -14.62 -2.65
C GLY A 352 -23.46 -14.89 -1.91
N ARG A 353 -23.85 -16.14 -1.66
CA ARG A 353 -25.09 -16.51 -0.97
C ARG A 353 -24.91 -17.80 -0.18
N VAL A 354 -25.47 -17.87 1.03
CA VAL A 354 -25.37 -19.04 1.90
C VAL A 354 -25.88 -20.33 1.23
N LYS A 355 -26.92 -20.22 0.40
CA LYS A 355 -27.53 -21.36 -0.31
C LYS A 355 -26.57 -22.00 -1.33
N ASP A 356 -25.66 -21.22 -1.88
CA ASP A 356 -24.72 -21.66 -2.91
C ASP A 356 -23.44 -22.31 -2.31
N LEU A 357 -23.29 -22.29 -0.98
CA LEU A 357 -22.19 -22.97 -0.28
C LEU A 357 -22.22 -24.48 -0.57
N SER A 358 -21.09 -25.02 -0.99
CA SER A 358 -20.89 -26.43 -1.28
C SER A 358 -19.57 -26.93 -0.65
N PRO A 359 -19.39 -28.23 -0.46
CA PRO A 359 -18.11 -28.78 0.00
C PRO A 359 -16.93 -28.41 -0.91
N ASP A 360 -17.16 -28.28 -2.22
CA ASP A 360 -16.13 -27.95 -3.22
C ASP A 360 -15.68 -26.48 -3.15
N SER A 361 -16.49 -25.59 -2.55
CA SER A 361 -16.16 -24.18 -2.37
C SER A 361 -15.31 -23.90 -1.12
N LEU A 362 -15.07 -24.92 -0.28
CA LEU A 362 -14.32 -24.75 0.96
C LEU A 362 -12.82 -24.63 0.73
N GLY A 363 -12.20 -23.70 1.45
CA GLY A 363 -10.74 -23.62 1.57
C GLY A 363 -10.23 -24.55 2.67
N GLU A 364 -8.95 -24.92 2.61
CA GLU A 364 -8.31 -25.80 3.59
C GLU A 364 -7.12 -25.10 4.28
N ALA A 365 -7.05 -25.20 5.59
CA ALA A 365 -5.89 -24.83 6.38
C ALA A 365 -5.68 -25.82 7.51
N LYS A 366 -4.43 -25.98 7.96
CA LYS A 366 -4.15 -26.93 9.04
C LYS A 366 -4.62 -26.41 10.38
N ILE A 367 -4.46 -25.11 10.64
CA ILE A 367 -4.80 -24.50 11.91
C ILE A 367 -5.43 -23.13 11.68
N VAL A 368 -6.57 -22.89 12.34
CA VAL A 368 -7.16 -21.56 12.52
C VAL A 368 -7.29 -21.32 14.01
N GLU A 369 -6.69 -20.22 14.50
CA GLU A 369 -6.67 -19.92 15.93
C GLU A 369 -6.77 -18.43 16.22
N GLU A 370 -7.45 -18.07 17.32
CA GLU A 370 -7.44 -16.72 17.89
C GLU A 370 -6.21 -16.55 18.77
N VAL A 371 -5.34 -15.60 18.43
CA VAL A 371 -4.15 -15.26 19.20
C VAL A 371 -4.29 -13.85 19.76
N LYS A 372 -4.02 -13.68 21.06
CA LYS A 372 -4.01 -12.37 21.69
C LYS A 372 -2.62 -11.75 21.59
N ILE A 373 -2.55 -10.55 21.00
CA ILE A 373 -1.33 -9.75 20.87
C ILE A 373 -1.56 -8.39 21.56
N GLY A 374 -0.96 -8.21 22.74
CA GLY A 374 -1.26 -7.04 23.56
C GLY A 374 -2.72 -7.05 24.04
N GLU A 375 -3.47 -6.02 23.66
CA GLU A 375 -4.92 -5.95 23.93
C GLU A 375 -5.75 -6.51 22.77
N ASP A 376 -5.17 -6.59 21.58
CA ASP A 376 -5.84 -7.03 20.36
C ASP A 376 -5.94 -8.55 20.25
N LYS A 377 -6.97 -9.01 19.60
CA LYS A 377 -7.15 -10.41 19.22
C LYS A 377 -7.15 -10.53 17.71
N LEU A 378 -6.36 -11.44 17.20
CA LEU A 378 -6.16 -11.70 15.80
C LEU A 378 -6.50 -13.15 15.49
N VAL A 379 -7.09 -13.40 14.32
CA VAL A 379 -7.33 -14.76 13.85
C VAL A 379 -6.24 -15.13 12.84
N TYR A 380 -5.47 -16.14 13.18
CA TYR A 380 -4.39 -16.71 12.38
C TYR A 380 -4.91 -17.91 11.60
N ILE A 381 -4.72 -17.90 10.29
CA ILE A 381 -4.97 -19.02 9.39
C ILE A 381 -3.59 -19.50 8.90
N ARG A 382 -3.11 -20.62 9.45
CA ARG A 382 -1.75 -21.11 9.24
C ARG A 382 -1.72 -22.40 8.44
N GLU A 383 -0.60 -22.61 7.73
CA GLU A 383 -0.33 -23.83 6.95
C GLU A 383 -1.48 -24.17 5.98
N CYS A 384 -1.85 -23.17 5.17
CA CYS A 384 -2.81 -23.33 4.11
C CYS A 384 -2.29 -24.32 3.04
N LYS A 385 -3.18 -25.01 2.35
CA LYS A 385 -2.86 -26.03 1.35
C LYS A 385 -1.98 -25.51 0.21
N ASN A 386 -2.21 -24.28 -0.22
CA ASN A 386 -1.45 -23.62 -1.29
C ASN A 386 -1.19 -22.15 -0.90
N PRO A 387 -0.23 -21.89 -0.02
CA PRO A 387 -0.06 -20.56 0.57
C PRO A 387 0.53 -19.58 -0.44
N LYS A 388 -0.30 -19.16 -1.42
CA LYS A 388 0.02 -18.11 -2.39
C LYS A 388 -0.24 -16.70 -1.85
N ALA A 389 -0.64 -16.58 -0.60
CA ALA A 389 -0.69 -15.33 0.13
C ALA A 389 -0.04 -15.54 1.51
N VAL A 390 0.67 -14.54 1.98
CA VAL A 390 1.38 -14.57 3.25
C VAL A 390 1.10 -13.31 4.05
N THR A 391 1.29 -13.37 5.35
CA THR A 391 1.15 -12.19 6.22
C THR A 391 2.44 -11.99 7.00
N VAL A 392 2.96 -10.77 7.00
CA VAL A 392 4.01 -10.32 7.91
C VAL A 392 3.37 -9.55 9.05
N VAL A 393 3.50 -10.03 10.27
CA VAL A 393 3.02 -9.34 11.47
C VAL A 393 4.21 -8.60 12.09
N ILE A 394 4.28 -7.29 11.84
CA ILE A 394 5.35 -6.43 12.35
C ILE A 394 5.09 -6.10 13.81
N ARG A 395 6.13 -6.26 14.63
CA ARG A 395 6.17 -5.90 16.05
C ARG A 395 7.16 -4.75 16.25
N GLY A 396 6.91 -3.88 17.23
CA GLY A 396 7.85 -2.81 17.55
C GLY A 396 7.47 -2.07 18.82
N GLY A 397 8.44 -1.43 19.47
CA GLY A 397 8.27 -0.75 20.75
C GLY A 397 7.41 0.51 20.71
N SER A 398 7.27 1.13 19.54
CA SER A 398 6.41 2.30 19.32
C SER A 398 5.80 2.27 17.93
N GLU A 399 4.76 3.07 17.71
CA GLU A 399 4.07 3.21 16.43
C GLU A 399 5.03 3.68 15.32
N HIS A 400 5.84 4.70 15.60
CA HIS A 400 6.84 5.21 14.64
C HIS A 400 7.85 4.15 14.19
N VAL A 401 8.31 3.29 15.11
CA VAL A 401 9.23 2.19 14.78
C VAL A 401 8.56 1.15 13.88
N VAL A 402 7.29 0.85 14.14
CA VAL A 402 6.52 -0.11 13.34
C VAL A 402 6.22 0.45 11.95
N ASP A 403 5.90 1.74 11.84
CA ASP A 403 5.66 2.42 10.56
C ASP A 403 6.93 2.48 9.70
N GLU A 404 8.09 2.77 10.31
CA GLU A 404 9.35 2.75 9.58
C GLU A 404 9.75 1.32 9.16
N ALA A 405 9.47 0.33 10.01
CA ALA A 405 9.68 -1.07 9.67
C ALA A 405 8.76 -1.53 8.52
N GLU A 406 7.50 -1.08 8.47
CA GLU A 406 6.58 -1.34 7.37
C GLU A 406 7.11 -0.77 6.06
N ARG A 407 7.50 0.51 6.03
CA ARG A 407 8.08 1.15 4.84
C ARG A 407 9.33 0.42 4.36
N SER A 408 10.24 0.11 5.29
CA SER A 408 11.47 -0.62 4.97
C SER A 408 11.21 -2.01 4.41
N LEU A 409 10.22 -2.71 4.97
CA LEU A 409 9.79 -4.03 4.50
C LEU A 409 9.19 -3.93 3.10
N HIS A 410 8.31 -2.93 2.86
CA HIS A 410 7.68 -2.72 1.57
C HIS A 410 8.70 -2.53 0.45
N ASP A 411 9.67 -1.64 0.66
CA ASP A 411 10.73 -1.40 -0.32
C ASP A 411 11.54 -2.67 -0.61
N ALA A 412 11.91 -3.42 0.44
CA ALA A 412 12.64 -4.66 0.25
C ALA A 412 11.82 -5.74 -0.50
N LEU A 413 10.51 -5.84 -0.22
CA LEU A 413 9.61 -6.72 -0.96
C LEU A 413 9.57 -6.34 -2.44
N CYS A 414 9.44 -5.04 -2.75
CA CYS A 414 9.41 -4.51 -4.11
C CYS A 414 10.70 -4.78 -4.86
N VAL A 415 11.85 -4.51 -4.24
CA VAL A 415 13.16 -4.68 -4.89
C VAL A 415 13.46 -6.17 -5.14
N VAL A 416 13.14 -7.06 -4.19
CA VAL A 416 13.28 -8.51 -4.36
C VAL A 416 12.34 -9.01 -5.47
N ARG A 417 11.08 -8.54 -5.54
CA ARG A 417 10.16 -8.83 -6.64
C ARG A 417 10.77 -8.45 -7.98
N ASN A 418 11.23 -7.19 -8.10
CA ASN A 418 11.80 -6.67 -9.35
C ASN A 418 13.02 -7.50 -9.77
N ALA A 419 13.92 -7.84 -8.84
CA ALA A 419 15.08 -8.66 -9.13
C ALA A 419 14.69 -10.07 -9.65
N ILE A 420 13.63 -10.67 -9.11
CA ILE A 420 13.14 -11.99 -9.56
C ILE A 420 12.43 -11.89 -10.91
N GLU A 421 11.60 -10.87 -11.14
CA GLU A 421 10.82 -10.70 -12.37
C GLU A 421 11.70 -10.30 -13.56
N ASP A 422 12.61 -9.34 -13.36
CA ASP A 422 13.55 -8.87 -14.40
C ASP A 422 14.69 -9.87 -14.66
N GLY A 423 15.03 -10.70 -13.67
CA GLY A 423 16.14 -11.66 -13.77
C GLY A 423 17.51 -10.97 -13.90
N LYS A 424 17.63 -9.71 -13.54
CA LYS A 424 18.84 -8.89 -13.67
C LYS A 424 18.98 -7.92 -12.51
N ILE A 425 20.22 -7.65 -12.12
CA ILE A 425 20.60 -6.64 -11.15
C ILE A 425 21.81 -5.85 -11.64
N VAL A 426 21.98 -4.64 -11.12
CA VAL A 426 23.16 -3.80 -11.34
C VAL A 426 23.84 -3.52 -10.00
N ALA A 427 25.15 -3.25 -10.02
CA ALA A 427 25.85 -2.87 -8.80
C ALA A 427 25.38 -1.48 -8.34
N GLY A 428 25.20 -1.32 -7.02
CA GLY A 428 24.78 -0.07 -6.39
C GLY A 428 25.92 0.90 -6.10
N GLY A 429 25.67 1.85 -5.18
CA GLY A 429 26.68 2.81 -4.73
C GLY A 429 27.06 3.86 -5.75
N GLY A 430 26.17 4.15 -6.72
CA GLY A 430 26.41 5.13 -7.79
C GLY A 430 27.25 4.58 -8.95
N SER A 431 27.52 3.26 -9.00
CA SER A 431 28.34 2.66 -10.05
C SER A 431 27.62 2.65 -11.41
N SER A 432 26.32 2.41 -11.42
CA SER A 432 25.49 2.49 -12.63
C SER A 432 25.42 3.89 -13.19
N GLU A 433 25.23 4.90 -12.35
CA GLU A 433 25.19 6.30 -12.73
C GLU A 433 26.57 6.76 -13.25
N ALA A 434 27.65 6.33 -12.62
CA ALA A 434 29.00 6.62 -13.07
C ALA A 434 29.30 6.03 -14.46
N GLU A 435 28.86 4.78 -14.71
CA GLU A 435 29.05 4.13 -15.99
C GLU A 435 28.19 4.76 -17.10
N VAL A 436 26.93 5.13 -16.79
CA VAL A 436 26.08 5.86 -17.74
C VAL A 436 26.64 7.26 -18.08
N SER A 437 27.31 7.92 -17.13
CA SER A 437 27.89 9.24 -17.33
C SER A 437 29.14 9.22 -18.20
N ARG A 438 29.77 8.08 -18.40
CA ARG A 438 30.99 7.84 -19.15
C ARG A 438 30.77 7.76 -20.67
#